data_1e39a0f786e5c58659fbcf2e92f184fc
#
_entry.id   1e39a0f786e5c58659fbcf2e92f184fc
#
_cell.length_a   1.000
_cell.length_b   1.000
_cell.length_c   1.000
_cell.angle_alpha   90.00
_cell.angle_beta   90.00
_cell.angle_gamma   90.00
#
_symmetry.space_group_name_H-M   'P 1'
#
loop_
_entity.id
_entity.type
_entity.pdbx_description
1 polymer ?
#
loop_
_entity_poly.entity_id
_entity_poly.type
_entity_poly.pdbx_seq_one_letter_code
_entity_poly.pdbx_strand_id
1 'polypeptide(L)'
;MTEYPNNLPKKKKYKISSLGKTARFRSYEDSFVWLNEAMIVNACFNATDPSVGLALSSDHSTQKCYMADTGLLVTQAFMSGKYTENDLYRSVLFDKLNINEGMITENVVAQMLRAGGHRLYFYSRSDSRERENHMEIDFLITQKNRIAPIEVKSGNYRSHISLDKFRRRFSQKIGKSYILYDKDVCVKDGIIHLPLYMAQLL
;
A
#
# COMPACT_ATOMS: atom_id res chain seq x y z
N MET A 1 21.62 23.28 8.51
CA MET A 1 21.28 22.08 9.29
C MET A 1 19.76 21.97 9.25
N THR A 2 19.24 21.19 8.33
CA THR A 2 17.80 20.91 8.22
C THR A 2 17.52 19.67 9.04
N GLU A 3 16.82 19.85 10.16
CA GLU A 3 16.29 18.76 10.96
C GLU A 3 15.23 18.04 10.12
N TYR A 4 15.53 16.83 9.67
CA TYR A 4 14.53 15.92 9.13
C TYR A 4 13.73 15.33 10.31
N PRO A 5 12.40 15.31 10.24
CA PRO A 5 11.59 14.78 11.32
C PRO A 5 11.82 13.29 11.52
N ASN A 6 12.34 12.91 12.66
CA ASN A 6 12.65 11.54 13.10
C ASN A 6 11.41 10.64 13.33
N ASN A 7 10.28 10.97 12.77
CA ASN A 7 9.07 10.17 12.85
C ASN A 7 8.50 10.00 11.45
N LEU A 8 8.88 8.91 10.77
CA LEU A 8 8.07 8.37 9.69
C LEU A 8 6.67 8.11 10.27
N PRO A 9 5.65 8.85 9.84
CA PRO A 9 4.35 8.74 10.45
C PRO A 9 3.82 7.32 10.22
N LYS A 10 3.25 6.70 11.27
CA LYS A 10 2.50 5.43 11.22
C LYS A 10 1.34 5.42 10.22
N LYS A 11 1.18 6.48 9.44
CA LYS A 11 0.10 6.63 8.46
C LYS A 11 0.66 6.32 7.07
N LYS A 12 0.27 5.19 6.54
CA LYS A 12 0.55 4.67 5.20
C LYS A 12 0.12 5.60 4.05
N LYS A 13 -0.60 6.69 4.32
CA LYS A 13 -1.10 7.64 3.34
C LYS A 13 -0.30 8.93 3.40
N TYR A 14 0.24 9.32 2.28
CA TYR A 14 0.84 10.64 2.15
C TYR A 14 -0.27 11.70 2.15
N LYS A 15 -0.27 12.56 3.14
CA LYS A 15 -1.15 13.72 3.17
C LYS A 15 -0.35 14.93 2.75
N ILE A 16 -0.75 15.58 1.69
CA ILE A 16 -0.09 16.80 1.19
C ILE A 16 -0.04 17.91 2.23
N SER A 17 -0.99 17.94 3.15
CA SER A 17 -0.93 18.82 4.33
C SER A 17 0.30 18.60 5.23
N SER A 18 1.04 17.50 5.06
CA SER A 18 2.32 17.29 5.76
C SER A 18 3.48 18.11 5.18
N LEU A 19 3.36 18.60 3.95
CA LEU A 19 4.34 19.49 3.31
C LEU A 19 4.27 20.92 3.82
N GLY A 20 3.14 21.32 4.40
CA GLY A 20 2.92 22.65 4.96
C GLY A 20 1.45 22.91 5.26
N LYS A 21 1.17 23.79 6.23
CA LYS A 21 -0.22 24.09 6.65
C LYS A 21 -1.11 24.62 5.52
N THR A 22 -0.52 25.20 4.49
CA THR A 22 -1.20 25.78 3.31
C THR A 22 -1.03 24.91 2.04
N ALA A 23 -0.33 23.77 2.13
CA ALA A 23 -0.08 22.92 0.99
C ALA A 23 -1.40 22.33 0.46
N ARG A 24 -1.69 22.59 -0.81
CA ARG A 24 -2.83 22.04 -1.53
C ARG A 24 -2.36 21.03 -2.56
N PHE A 25 -3.15 19.98 -2.79
CA PHE A 25 -2.83 18.95 -3.79
C PHE A 25 -2.49 19.57 -5.16
N ARG A 26 -3.31 20.49 -5.62
CA ARG A 26 -3.15 21.18 -6.91
C ARG A 26 -1.76 21.82 -7.12
N SER A 27 -1.09 22.24 -6.03
CA SER A 27 0.25 22.83 -6.12
C SER A 27 1.39 21.83 -6.29
N TYR A 28 1.12 20.53 -6.08
CA TYR A 28 2.11 19.46 -6.13
C TYR A 28 1.72 18.33 -7.07
N GLU A 29 0.56 18.43 -7.73
CA GLU A 29 0.03 17.39 -8.62
C GLU A 29 1.02 17.04 -9.71
N ASP A 30 1.58 18.05 -10.39
CA ASP A 30 2.58 17.86 -11.44
C ASP A 30 3.83 17.15 -10.92
N SER A 31 4.26 17.45 -9.68
CA SER A 31 5.40 16.79 -9.06
C SER A 31 5.16 15.31 -8.82
N PHE A 32 3.97 14.92 -8.38
CA PHE A 32 3.61 13.51 -8.20
C PHE A 32 3.46 12.78 -9.53
N VAL A 33 2.88 13.44 -10.54
CA VAL A 33 2.81 12.91 -11.90
C VAL A 33 4.22 12.67 -12.42
N TRP A 34 5.10 13.66 -12.31
CA TRP A 34 6.50 13.55 -12.74
C TRP A 34 7.25 12.41 -12.04
N LEU A 35 7.14 12.28 -10.72
CA LEU A 35 7.76 11.20 -9.96
C LEU A 35 7.28 9.82 -10.39
N ASN A 36 6.00 9.70 -10.71
CA ASN A 36 5.41 8.45 -11.17
C ASN A 36 5.84 8.13 -12.62
N GLU A 37 5.90 9.13 -13.49
CA GLU A 37 6.38 8.97 -14.88
C GLU A 37 7.88 8.68 -14.94
N ALA A 38 8.66 9.29 -14.04
CA ALA A 38 10.09 9.00 -13.88
C ALA A 38 10.36 7.63 -13.23
N MET A 39 9.31 6.87 -12.91
CA MET A 39 9.40 5.57 -12.24
C MET A 39 10.19 5.59 -10.91
N ILE A 40 10.17 6.73 -10.21
CA ILE A 40 10.73 6.87 -8.85
C ILE A 40 9.74 6.38 -7.81
N VAL A 41 8.44 6.60 -8.07
CA VAL A 41 7.35 6.13 -7.22
C VAL A 41 6.29 5.40 -8.04
N ASN A 42 5.56 4.52 -7.38
CA ASN A 42 4.34 3.90 -7.87
C ASN A 42 3.15 4.56 -7.16
N ALA A 43 2.44 5.42 -7.86
CA ALA A 43 1.25 6.07 -7.34
C ALA A 43 0.09 5.06 -7.22
N CYS A 44 -0.57 5.06 -6.07
CA CYS A 44 -1.73 4.22 -5.78
C CYS A 44 -2.89 5.12 -5.34
N PHE A 45 -4.00 5.09 -6.08
CA PHE A 45 -5.11 6.02 -5.91
C PHE A 45 -6.26 5.41 -5.10
N ASN A 46 -6.95 6.23 -4.32
CA ASN A 46 -8.13 5.78 -3.60
C ASN A 46 -9.31 5.58 -4.57
N ALA A 47 -9.82 4.36 -4.69
CA ALA A 47 -11.05 4.09 -5.43
C ALA A 47 -12.27 4.33 -4.52
N THR A 48 -13.04 5.36 -4.79
CA THR A 48 -14.22 5.74 -3.99
C THR A 48 -15.41 4.79 -4.21
N ASP A 49 -15.51 4.21 -5.41
CA ASP A 49 -16.43 3.12 -5.72
C ASP A 49 -15.66 1.90 -6.28
N PRO A 50 -15.59 0.77 -5.56
CA PRO A 50 -14.90 -0.42 -6.02
C PRO A 50 -15.74 -1.19 -7.04
N SER A 51 -15.82 -0.65 -8.24
CA SER A 51 -16.46 -1.26 -9.42
C SER A 51 -15.44 -1.47 -10.53
N VAL A 52 -15.80 -2.29 -11.51
CA VAL A 52 -14.99 -2.46 -12.73
C VAL A 52 -14.83 -1.08 -13.38
N GLY A 53 -13.57 -0.69 -13.65
CA GLY A 53 -13.27 0.68 -14.08
C GLY A 53 -12.83 1.57 -12.91
N LEU A 54 -12.01 1.03 -11.99
CA LEU A 54 -11.45 1.73 -10.83
C LEU A 54 -10.91 3.13 -11.14
N ALA A 55 -10.39 3.33 -12.36
CA ALA A 55 -9.90 4.63 -12.81
C ALA A 55 -10.98 5.71 -12.86
N LEU A 56 -12.24 5.33 -13.13
CA LEU A 56 -13.36 6.28 -13.23
C LEU A 56 -13.82 6.81 -11.86
N SER A 57 -13.55 6.04 -10.81
CA SER A 57 -13.92 6.36 -9.42
C SER A 57 -12.71 6.71 -8.55
N SER A 58 -11.54 6.97 -9.16
CA SER A 58 -10.32 7.28 -8.42
C SER A 58 -10.31 8.73 -7.91
N ASP A 59 -10.03 8.88 -6.63
CA ASP A 59 -9.77 10.16 -6.00
C ASP A 59 -8.26 10.44 -6.02
N HIS A 60 -7.84 11.34 -6.89
CA HIS A 60 -6.43 11.72 -7.04
C HIS A 60 -5.92 12.58 -5.87
N SER A 61 -6.82 13.20 -5.08
CA SER A 61 -6.43 13.99 -3.92
C SER A 61 -5.99 13.13 -2.72
N THR A 62 -6.38 11.85 -2.73
CA THR A 62 -6.03 10.87 -1.71
C THR A 62 -5.24 9.75 -2.36
N GLN A 63 -3.94 9.74 -2.13
CA GLN A 63 -3.04 8.75 -2.74
C GLN A 63 -2.06 8.18 -1.73
N LYS A 64 -1.61 6.95 -1.99
CA LYS A 64 -0.43 6.34 -1.40
C LYS A 64 0.69 6.43 -2.44
N CYS A 65 1.91 6.72 -1.99
CA CYS A 65 3.10 6.68 -2.85
C CYS A 65 4.03 5.58 -2.34
N TYR A 66 4.22 4.58 -3.16
CA TYR A 66 5.21 3.53 -2.93
C TYR A 66 6.47 3.84 -3.69
N MET A 67 7.64 3.58 -3.11
CA MET A 67 8.88 3.69 -3.87
C MET A 67 8.93 2.62 -4.96
N ALA A 68 9.34 2.99 -6.16
CA ALA A 68 9.47 2.03 -7.26
C ALA A 68 10.60 1.02 -7.01
N ASP A 69 11.53 1.36 -6.13
CA ASP A 69 12.58 0.48 -5.63
C ASP A 69 12.54 0.41 -4.10
N THR A 70 12.32 -0.78 -3.56
CA THR A 70 12.28 -1.00 -2.10
C THR A 70 13.66 -0.81 -1.48
N GLY A 71 14.75 -1.08 -2.20
CA GLY A 71 16.12 -0.78 -1.73
C GLY A 71 16.31 0.72 -1.52
N LEU A 72 15.77 1.56 -2.42
CA LEU A 72 15.78 3.00 -2.26
C LEU A 72 14.96 3.45 -1.05
N LEU A 73 13.80 2.83 -0.79
CA LEU A 73 13.00 3.09 0.41
C LEU A 73 13.79 2.79 1.68
N VAL A 74 14.46 1.63 1.74
CA VAL A 74 15.30 1.21 2.87
C VAL A 74 16.45 2.19 3.04
N THR A 75 17.18 2.52 1.96
CA THR A 75 18.30 3.46 2.00
C THR A 75 17.86 4.82 2.53
N GLN A 76 16.75 5.37 2.04
CA GLN A 76 16.24 6.67 2.52
C GLN A 76 15.85 6.62 4.01
N ALA A 77 15.26 5.52 4.47
CA ALA A 77 14.88 5.36 5.86
C ALA A 77 16.10 5.40 6.80
N PHE A 78 17.27 5.01 6.33
CA PHE A 78 18.51 4.92 7.12
C PHE A 78 19.54 6.01 6.81
N MET A 79 19.36 6.80 5.75
CA MET A 79 20.32 7.90 5.39
C MET A 79 20.53 8.91 6.53
N SER A 80 19.61 9.05 7.46
CA SER A 80 19.73 9.93 8.62
C SER A 80 20.50 9.30 9.79
N GLY A 81 20.83 8.01 9.73
CA GLY A 81 21.60 7.28 10.73
C GLY A 81 23.09 7.21 10.40
N LYS A 82 23.92 6.99 11.41
CA LYS A 82 25.37 6.73 11.27
C LYS A 82 25.63 5.26 10.90
N TYR A 83 24.86 4.72 9.94
CA TYR A 83 25.07 3.35 9.49
C TYR A 83 26.02 3.33 8.31
N THR A 84 27.01 2.44 8.36
CA THR A 84 27.77 2.09 7.16
C THR A 84 26.92 1.19 6.27
N GLU A 85 27.19 1.16 4.96
CA GLU A 85 26.49 0.27 4.03
C GLU A 85 26.46 -1.19 4.51
N ASN A 86 27.60 -1.66 5.05
CA ASN A 86 27.72 -3.03 5.60
C ASN A 86 26.85 -3.27 6.82
N ASP A 87 26.69 -2.28 7.70
CA ASP A 87 25.82 -2.41 8.89
C ASP A 87 24.36 -2.45 8.50
N LEU A 88 23.98 -1.67 7.49
CA LEU A 88 22.64 -1.67 6.95
C LEU A 88 22.29 -3.04 6.34
N TYR A 89 23.15 -3.57 5.46
CA TYR A 89 22.97 -4.89 4.85
C TYR A 89 22.90 -6.01 5.90
N ARG A 90 23.78 -6.00 6.89
CA ARG A 90 23.74 -6.98 7.99
C ARG A 90 22.46 -6.88 8.79
N SER A 91 21.98 -5.67 9.06
CA SER A 91 20.76 -5.47 9.83
C SER A 91 19.51 -5.94 9.06
N VAL A 92 19.49 -5.77 7.72
CA VAL A 92 18.44 -6.32 6.86
C VAL A 92 18.48 -7.84 6.84
N LEU A 93 19.69 -8.43 6.63
CA LEU A 93 19.86 -9.88 6.54
C LEU A 93 19.56 -10.62 7.85
N PHE A 94 19.80 -9.99 9.01
CA PHE A 94 19.62 -10.61 10.31
C PHE A 94 18.35 -10.17 11.05
N ASP A 95 17.40 -9.56 10.34
CA ASP A 95 16.09 -9.14 10.88
C ASP A 95 16.19 -8.22 12.12
N LYS A 96 17.28 -7.46 12.18
CA LYS A 96 17.61 -6.56 13.32
C LYS A 96 17.18 -5.12 13.09
N LEU A 97 16.54 -4.84 11.95
CA LEU A 97 16.01 -3.53 11.69
C LEU A 97 14.65 -3.42 12.38
N ASN A 98 14.54 -2.57 13.38
CA ASN A 98 13.25 -2.09 13.92
C ASN A 98 12.52 -1.23 12.88
N ILE A 99 12.34 -1.74 11.67
CA ILE A 99 11.59 -1.08 10.60
C ILE A 99 10.12 -1.49 10.73
N ASN A 100 9.26 -0.62 10.28
CA ASN A 100 7.87 -0.97 10.05
C ASN A 100 7.79 -1.99 8.88
N GLU A 101 7.95 -3.27 9.21
CA GLU A 101 7.90 -4.39 8.26
C GLU A 101 6.68 -4.32 7.35
N GLY A 102 5.53 -3.88 7.89
CA GLY A 102 4.32 -3.71 7.12
C GLY A 102 4.47 -2.71 5.97
N MET A 103 5.25 -1.63 6.17
CA MET A 103 5.48 -0.63 5.12
C MET A 103 6.37 -1.19 4.01
N ILE A 104 7.42 -1.92 4.35
CA ILE A 104 8.33 -2.55 3.38
C ILE A 104 7.58 -3.63 2.60
N THR A 105 6.87 -4.50 3.30
CA THR A 105 6.09 -5.58 2.69
C THR A 105 5.05 -5.04 1.70
N GLU A 106 4.33 -4.00 2.10
CA GLU A 106 3.34 -3.34 1.24
C GLU A 106 4.01 -2.70 0.01
N ASN A 107 5.21 -2.11 0.17
CA ASN A 107 5.98 -1.54 -0.94
C ASN A 107 6.44 -2.61 -1.93
N VAL A 108 6.94 -3.75 -1.44
CA VAL A 108 7.32 -4.89 -2.29
C VAL A 108 6.12 -5.42 -3.07
N VAL A 109 4.96 -5.57 -2.42
CA VAL A 109 3.73 -5.99 -3.11
C VAL A 109 3.31 -4.97 -4.17
N ALA A 110 3.40 -3.66 -3.87
CA ALA A 110 3.11 -2.62 -4.86
C ALA A 110 3.99 -2.75 -6.11
N GLN A 111 5.31 -3.00 -5.93
CA GLN A 111 6.24 -3.24 -7.03
C GLN A 111 5.84 -4.48 -7.84
N MET A 112 5.52 -5.59 -7.18
CA MET A 112 5.13 -6.84 -7.85
C MET A 112 3.85 -6.68 -8.67
N LEU A 113 2.81 -6.03 -8.09
CA LEU A 113 1.57 -5.75 -8.81
C LEU A 113 1.81 -4.81 -10.00
N ARG A 114 2.68 -3.81 -9.84
CA ARG A 114 3.04 -2.90 -10.93
C ARG A 114 3.79 -3.63 -12.04
N ALA A 115 4.73 -4.50 -11.69
CA ALA A 115 5.46 -5.35 -12.63
C ALA A 115 4.52 -6.32 -13.37
N GLY A 116 3.45 -6.81 -12.72
CA GLY A 116 2.37 -7.58 -13.31
C GLY A 116 1.45 -6.79 -14.24
N GLY A 117 1.70 -5.49 -14.44
CA GLY A 117 0.93 -4.63 -15.34
C GLY A 117 -0.29 -3.95 -14.69
N HIS A 118 -0.49 -4.11 -13.39
CA HIS A 118 -1.62 -3.50 -12.71
C HIS A 118 -1.39 -2.00 -12.46
N ARG A 119 -2.41 -1.19 -12.66
CA ARG A 119 -2.51 0.13 -12.04
C ARG A 119 -2.90 -0.07 -10.57
N LEU A 120 -2.26 0.68 -9.68
CA LEU A 120 -2.46 0.50 -8.25
C LEU A 120 -3.64 1.34 -7.75
N TYR A 121 -4.56 0.68 -7.09
CA TYR A 121 -5.68 1.30 -6.39
C TYR A 121 -5.78 0.72 -4.99
N PHE A 122 -6.26 1.51 -4.05
CA PHE A 122 -6.63 1.09 -2.71
C PHE A 122 -8.05 1.55 -2.40
N TYR A 123 -8.63 1.05 -1.33
CA TYR A 123 -9.89 1.58 -0.84
C TYR A 123 -9.72 2.06 0.59
N SER A 124 -10.19 3.26 0.85
CA SER A 124 -10.24 3.77 2.21
C SER A 124 -11.48 4.60 2.40
N ARG A 125 -12.25 4.21 3.40
CA ARG A 125 -13.35 5.01 3.92
C ARG A 125 -13.11 5.28 5.39
N SER A 126 -13.13 6.56 5.73
CA SER A 126 -13.08 7.02 7.12
C SER A 126 -14.38 7.78 7.38
N ASP A 127 -15.19 7.26 8.28
CA ASP A 127 -16.35 7.98 8.79
C ASP A 127 -16.05 8.41 10.22
N SER A 128 -16.07 9.72 10.47
CA SER A 128 -15.80 10.27 11.80
C SER A 128 -16.90 9.97 12.81
N ARG A 129 -18.10 9.65 12.34
CA ARG A 129 -19.29 9.43 13.16
C ARG A 129 -19.52 7.97 13.50
N GLU A 130 -19.11 7.05 12.62
CA GLU A 130 -19.33 5.61 12.78
C GLU A 130 -18.03 4.83 12.55
N ARG A 131 -17.39 4.40 13.63
CA ARG A 131 -16.18 3.55 13.57
C ARG A 131 -16.41 2.24 12.81
N GLU A 132 -17.65 1.76 12.74
CA GLU A 132 -18.00 0.57 11.98
C GLU A 132 -17.80 0.73 10.47
N ASN A 133 -17.92 1.96 9.98
CA ASN A 133 -17.70 2.28 8.56
C ASN A 133 -16.23 2.52 8.19
N HIS A 134 -15.34 2.51 9.18
CA HIS A 134 -13.90 2.61 8.89
C HIS A 134 -13.40 1.29 8.32
N MET A 135 -12.94 1.33 7.09
CA MET A 135 -12.29 0.20 6.42
C MET A 135 -11.21 0.69 5.46
N GLU A 136 -10.14 -0.08 5.38
CA GLU A 136 -9.05 0.16 4.45
C GLU A 136 -8.64 -1.17 3.85
N ILE A 137 -8.49 -1.22 2.52
CA ILE A 137 -7.98 -2.34 1.74
C ILE A 137 -6.71 -1.87 1.06
N ASP A 138 -5.63 -2.62 1.22
CA ASP A 138 -4.30 -2.19 0.77
C ASP A 138 -4.22 -2.05 -0.75
N PHE A 139 -4.76 -3.03 -1.50
CA PHE A 139 -4.84 -2.93 -2.97
C PHE A 139 -6.16 -3.46 -3.51
N LEU A 140 -6.57 -2.88 -4.63
CA LEU A 140 -7.67 -3.36 -5.45
C LEU A 140 -7.16 -3.59 -6.87
N ILE A 141 -7.42 -4.76 -7.42
CA ILE A 141 -7.17 -5.07 -8.83
C ILE A 141 -8.46 -5.51 -9.51
N THR A 142 -8.52 -5.36 -10.83
CA THR A 142 -9.63 -5.89 -11.62
C THR A 142 -9.24 -7.26 -12.16
N GLN A 143 -10.02 -8.28 -11.86
CA GLN A 143 -9.88 -9.61 -12.41
C GLN A 143 -11.14 -9.97 -13.20
N LYS A 144 -11.04 -10.09 -14.53
CA LYS A 144 -12.21 -10.24 -15.43
C LYS A 144 -13.19 -9.07 -15.19
N ASN A 145 -14.43 -9.38 -14.82
CA ASN A 145 -15.49 -8.40 -14.61
C ASN A 145 -15.78 -8.16 -13.10
N ARG A 146 -14.81 -8.38 -12.23
CA ARG A 146 -14.96 -8.22 -10.77
C ARG A 146 -13.73 -7.60 -10.15
N ILE A 147 -13.92 -7.01 -8.98
CA ILE A 147 -12.83 -6.48 -8.17
C ILE A 147 -12.26 -7.58 -7.28
N ALA A 148 -10.96 -7.64 -7.19
CA ALA A 148 -10.25 -8.50 -6.26
C ALA A 148 -9.54 -7.63 -5.21
N PRO A 149 -10.04 -7.57 -3.96
CA PRO A 149 -9.37 -6.91 -2.86
C PRO A 149 -8.19 -7.74 -2.38
N ILE A 150 -7.09 -7.06 -2.08
CA ILE A 150 -5.84 -7.64 -1.58
C ILE A 150 -5.48 -6.95 -0.28
N GLU A 151 -5.28 -7.72 0.76
CA GLU A 151 -4.76 -7.30 2.06
C GLU A 151 -3.34 -7.85 2.22
N VAL A 152 -2.41 -7.03 2.70
CA VAL A 152 -1.00 -7.42 2.91
C VAL A 152 -0.74 -7.56 4.41
N LYS A 153 -0.13 -8.66 4.82
CA LYS A 153 0.16 -8.96 6.23
C LYS A 153 1.65 -9.33 6.39
N SER A 154 2.34 -8.58 7.23
CA SER A 154 3.72 -8.86 7.64
C SER A 154 3.81 -9.57 9.00
N GLY A 155 2.68 -9.91 9.61
CA GLY A 155 2.64 -10.51 10.95
C GLY A 155 1.30 -11.16 11.23
N ASN A 156 0.46 -10.59 12.10
CA ASN A 156 -0.83 -11.21 12.48
C ASN A 156 -1.82 -11.24 11.29
N TYR A 157 -1.80 -12.34 10.52
CA TYR A 157 -2.68 -12.57 9.37
C TYR A 157 -4.10 -13.02 9.76
N ARG A 158 -4.33 -13.36 11.03
CA ARG A 158 -5.65 -13.83 11.51
C ARG A 158 -6.69 -12.70 11.61
N SER A 159 -6.23 -11.45 11.73
CA SER A 159 -7.13 -10.30 11.80
C SER A 159 -7.25 -9.64 10.43
N HIS A 160 -8.43 -9.77 9.79
CA HIS A 160 -8.75 -9.19 8.48
C HIS A 160 -10.14 -8.52 8.47
N ILE A 161 -10.46 -7.82 9.57
CA ILE A 161 -11.77 -7.19 9.80
C ILE A 161 -12.16 -6.23 8.67
N SER A 162 -11.21 -5.44 8.14
CA SER A 162 -11.47 -4.53 7.02
C SER A 162 -11.86 -5.27 5.76
N LEU A 163 -11.17 -6.36 5.44
CA LEU A 163 -11.45 -7.20 4.28
C LEU A 163 -12.84 -7.85 4.40
N ASP A 164 -13.21 -8.33 5.58
CA ASP A 164 -14.53 -8.95 5.81
C ASP A 164 -15.66 -7.92 5.68
N LYS A 165 -15.49 -6.72 6.24
CA LYS A 165 -16.43 -5.61 6.07
C LYS A 165 -16.58 -5.24 4.59
N PHE A 166 -15.48 -5.15 3.88
CA PHE A 166 -15.44 -4.81 2.45
C PHE A 166 -16.16 -5.89 1.62
N ARG A 167 -15.87 -7.17 1.86
CA ARG A 167 -16.52 -8.31 1.18
C ARG A 167 -18.04 -8.32 1.40
N ARG A 168 -18.50 -8.05 2.61
CA ARG A 168 -19.95 -7.97 2.92
C ARG A 168 -20.59 -6.80 2.20
N ARG A 169 -19.98 -5.61 2.25
CA ARG A 169 -20.54 -4.39 1.67
C ARG A 169 -20.62 -4.44 0.15
N PHE A 170 -19.62 -4.99 -0.51
CA PHE A 170 -19.49 -5.00 -1.97
C PHE A 170 -19.60 -6.40 -2.58
N SER A 171 -20.33 -7.30 -1.93
CA SER A 171 -20.43 -8.71 -2.29
C SER A 171 -20.76 -8.98 -3.78
N GLN A 172 -21.58 -8.15 -4.39
CA GLN A 172 -21.95 -8.28 -5.80
C GLN A 172 -20.85 -7.84 -6.78
N LYS A 173 -19.92 -6.99 -6.34
CA LYS A 173 -18.84 -6.41 -7.15
C LYS A 173 -17.53 -7.19 -7.01
N ILE A 174 -17.39 -7.99 -5.96
CA ILE A 174 -16.15 -8.70 -5.62
C ILE A 174 -16.15 -10.10 -6.24
N GLY A 175 -14.99 -10.47 -6.75
CA GLY A 175 -14.65 -11.83 -7.14
C GLY A 175 -13.86 -12.54 -6.04
N LYS A 176 -12.64 -12.96 -6.37
CA LYS A 176 -11.70 -13.53 -5.41
C LYS A 176 -11.19 -12.44 -4.47
N SER A 177 -10.90 -12.83 -3.23
CA SER A 177 -10.28 -11.97 -2.22
C SER A 177 -8.98 -12.61 -1.77
N TYR A 178 -7.93 -11.81 -1.57
CA TYR A 178 -6.60 -12.29 -1.28
C TYR A 178 -6.04 -11.69 0.00
N ILE A 179 -5.30 -12.53 0.73
CA ILE A 179 -4.37 -12.11 1.77
C ILE A 179 -2.97 -12.54 1.33
N LEU A 180 -2.07 -11.58 1.20
CA LEU A 180 -0.65 -11.83 0.94
C LEU A 180 0.10 -11.83 2.27
N TYR A 181 0.88 -12.89 2.52
CA TYR A 181 1.53 -13.11 3.80
C TYR A 181 2.82 -13.95 3.67
N ASP A 182 3.44 -14.32 4.77
CA ASP A 182 4.74 -15.00 4.85
C ASP A 182 4.65 -16.54 4.87
N LYS A 183 3.46 -17.13 4.59
CA LYS A 183 3.23 -18.58 4.67
C LYS A 183 2.72 -19.18 3.37
N ASP A 184 2.50 -20.49 3.39
CA ASP A 184 2.06 -21.28 2.24
C ASP A 184 0.64 -20.94 1.78
N VAL A 185 0.36 -21.36 0.54
CA VAL A 185 -0.96 -21.19 -0.09
C VAL A 185 -2.03 -21.94 0.71
N CYS A 186 -3.09 -21.26 1.06
CA CYS A 186 -4.29 -21.89 1.61
C CYS A 186 -5.55 -21.13 1.25
N VAL A 187 -6.70 -21.76 1.38
CA VAL A 187 -8.01 -21.13 1.23
C VAL A 187 -8.76 -21.28 2.55
N LYS A 188 -9.14 -20.16 3.14
CA LYS A 188 -9.89 -20.13 4.39
C LYS A 188 -10.98 -19.08 4.32
N ASP A 189 -12.21 -19.42 4.74
CA ASP A 189 -13.37 -18.54 4.76
C ASP A 189 -13.67 -17.85 3.41
N GLY A 190 -13.35 -18.56 2.30
CA GLY A 190 -13.48 -18.04 0.95
C GLY A 190 -12.46 -16.93 0.59
N ILE A 191 -11.38 -16.81 1.36
CA ILE A 191 -10.24 -15.93 1.11
C ILE A 191 -9.05 -16.81 0.69
N ILE A 192 -8.38 -16.41 -0.37
CA ILE A 192 -7.17 -17.08 -0.87
C ILE A 192 -5.97 -16.42 -0.19
N HIS A 193 -5.25 -17.19 0.58
CA HIS A 193 -4.00 -16.79 1.19
C HIS A 193 -2.85 -17.20 0.29
N LEU A 194 -1.98 -16.27 -0.05
CA LEU A 194 -0.84 -16.50 -0.94
C LEU A 194 0.45 -15.98 -0.31
N PRO A 195 1.58 -16.67 -0.52
CA PRO A 195 2.89 -16.12 -0.24
C PRO A 195 3.11 -14.80 -0.96
N LEU A 196 3.84 -13.87 -0.35
CA LEU A 196 4.10 -12.53 -0.89
C LEU A 196 4.63 -12.56 -2.32
N TYR A 197 5.56 -13.48 -2.64
CA TYR A 197 6.17 -13.59 -3.97
C TYR A 197 5.18 -13.96 -5.08
N MET A 198 4.00 -14.45 -4.72
CA MET A 198 2.95 -14.77 -5.69
C MET A 198 2.11 -13.54 -6.10
N ALA A 199 2.35 -12.38 -5.51
CA ALA A 199 1.63 -11.15 -5.86
C ALA A 199 1.75 -10.80 -7.35
N GLN A 200 2.89 -11.08 -7.97
CA GLN A 200 3.13 -10.83 -9.40
C GLN A 200 2.31 -11.74 -10.34
N LEU A 201 1.69 -12.79 -9.82
CA LEU A 201 0.88 -13.73 -10.61
C LEU A 201 -0.62 -13.37 -10.59
N LEU A 202 -1.01 -12.35 -9.83
CA LEU A 202 -2.38 -11.89 -9.72
C LEU A 202 -2.77 -11.02 -10.90
#